data_66bf36089f0dcfb1028b86a72959a979
#
_entry.id   66bf36089f0dcfb1028b86a72959a979
#
_cell.length_a   1.000
_cell.length_b   1.000
_cell.length_c   1.000
_cell.angle_alpha   90.00
_cell.angle_beta   90.00
_cell.angle_gamma   90.00
#
_symmetry.space_group_name_H-M   'P 1'
#
loop_
_entity.id
_entity.type
_entity.pdbx_description
1 polymer ?
#
loop_
_entity_poly.entity_id
_entity_poly.type
_entity_poly.pdbx_seq_one_letter_code
_entity_poly.pdbx_strand_id
1 'polypeptide(L)'
;MKTSDFYYDLPEELIAQDPLEDRSSSRLMCLDKKSGELKHTNFKHIIDYLNKGDCLVINDTKVIPARLYGSKIGTNAGIEILLLKRKDGNVWETLVKPGKKAKPGTKISFGDGLLIGEVIDIVEEGNRLIRFSYEGIFEEILDKLGEMPLPPYITHKLQDKGRYQ
;
A
#
# COMPACT_ATOMS: atom_id res chain seq x y z
N MET A 1 -18.70 21.90 4.57
CA MET A 1 -18.13 20.91 5.47
C MET A 1 -16.61 20.95 5.30
N LYS A 2 -15.85 21.16 6.37
CA LYS A 2 -14.38 21.18 6.35
C LYS A 2 -13.86 19.87 6.94
N THR A 3 -12.66 19.46 6.61
CA THR A 3 -12.03 18.25 7.20
C THR A 3 -11.93 18.34 8.71
N SER A 4 -11.71 19.56 9.25
CA SER A 4 -11.69 19.84 10.69
C SER A 4 -13.01 19.53 11.42
N ASP A 5 -14.14 19.49 10.70
CA ASP A 5 -15.46 19.21 11.30
C ASP A 5 -15.60 17.74 11.73
N PHE A 6 -14.65 16.89 11.24
CA PHE A 6 -14.58 15.46 11.55
C PHE A 6 -13.44 15.11 12.51
N TYR A 7 -12.74 16.12 13.03
CA TYR A 7 -11.64 15.89 13.97
C TYR A 7 -12.18 15.41 15.31
N TYR A 8 -11.53 14.39 15.84
CA TYR A 8 -11.72 13.93 17.22
C TYR A 8 -10.38 13.38 17.72
N ASP A 9 -10.23 13.32 19.04
CA ASP A 9 -9.04 12.75 19.67
C ASP A 9 -9.17 11.20 19.62
N LEU A 10 -8.32 10.56 18.82
CA LEU A 10 -8.27 9.11 18.68
C LEU A 10 -7.06 8.58 19.46
N PRO A 11 -7.27 7.87 20.60
CA PRO A 11 -6.18 7.22 21.31
C PRO A 11 -5.48 6.16 20.43
N GLU A 12 -4.15 6.16 20.45
CA GLU A 12 -3.35 5.26 19.59
C GLU A 12 -3.62 3.78 19.86
N GLU A 13 -3.92 3.42 21.12
CA GLU A 13 -4.26 2.05 21.51
C GLU A 13 -5.55 1.52 20.90
N LEU A 14 -6.41 2.41 20.38
CA LEU A 14 -7.63 2.01 19.65
C LEU A 14 -7.39 1.70 18.18
N ILE A 15 -6.18 1.95 17.67
CA ILE A 15 -5.78 1.62 16.29
C ILE A 15 -5.23 0.20 16.27
N ALA A 16 -6.02 -0.73 15.74
CA ALA A 16 -5.60 -2.11 15.61
C ALA A 16 -4.35 -2.23 14.72
N GLN A 17 -3.33 -2.94 15.20
CA GLN A 17 -2.08 -3.16 14.49
C GLN A 17 -2.14 -4.42 13.62
N ASP A 18 -2.91 -5.42 14.03
CA ASP A 18 -3.10 -6.69 13.32
C ASP A 18 -4.57 -6.94 13.00
N PRO A 19 -4.88 -7.56 11.86
CA PRO A 19 -6.22 -8.04 11.59
C PRO A 19 -6.54 -9.26 12.51
N LEU A 20 -7.83 -9.43 12.86
CA LEU A 20 -8.28 -10.62 13.56
C LEU A 20 -7.97 -11.88 12.74
N GLU A 21 -7.69 -13.03 13.41
CA GLU A 21 -7.48 -14.32 12.73
C GLU A 21 -8.69 -14.69 11.88
N ASP A 22 -9.88 -14.66 12.48
CA ASP A 22 -11.15 -14.73 11.75
C ASP A 22 -11.64 -13.32 11.44
N ARG A 23 -11.45 -12.88 10.17
CA ARG A 23 -11.88 -11.56 9.70
C ARG A 23 -13.38 -11.34 9.82
N SER A 24 -14.17 -12.40 9.71
CA SER A 24 -15.64 -12.34 9.79
C SER A 24 -16.14 -12.04 11.20
N SER A 25 -15.30 -12.24 12.22
CA SER A 25 -15.57 -11.88 13.60
C SER A 25 -15.36 -10.41 13.94
N SER A 26 -14.89 -9.60 12.99
CA SER A 26 -14.76 -8.14 13.16
C SER A 26 -16.08 -7.50 13.57
N ARG A 27 -16.01 -6.47 14.41
CA ARG A 27 -17.19 -5.70 14.82
C ARG A 27 -17.83 -5.01 13.62
N LEU A 28 -19.15 -5.04 13.57
CA LEU A 28 -19.97 -4.35 12.59
C LEU A 28 -20.86 -3.33 13.31
N MET A 29 -20.80 -2.08 12.90
CA MET A 29 -21.73 -1.02 13.32
C MET A 29 -22.71 -0.78 12.19
N CYS A 30 -24.01 -0.98 12.48
CA CYS A 30 -25.09 -0.73 11.55
C CYS A 30 -25.78 0.57 11.95
N LEU A 31 -25.84 1.52 11.03
CA LEU A 31 -26.52 2.81 11.20
C LEU A 31 -27.76 2.85 10.31
N ASP A 32 -28.94 2.98 10.91
CA ASP A 32 -30.14 3.29 10.16
C ASP A 32 -30.11 4.74 9.69
N LYS A 33 -30.13 4.93 8.39
CA LYS A 33 -30.01 6.26 7.77
C LYS A 33 -31.19 7.19 8.09
N LYS A 34 -32.38 6.64 8.37
CA LYS A 34 -33.59 7.45 8.60
C LYS A 34 -33.78 7.79 10.06
N SER A 35 -33.65 6.80 10.95
CA SER A 35 -33.84 6.97 12.39
C SER A 35 -32.59 7.44 13.12
N GLY A 36 -31.37 7.19 12.55
CA GLY A 36 -30.10 7.41 13.24
C GLY A 36 -29.80 6.33 14.28
N GLU A 37 -30.60 5.27 14.37
CA GLU A 37 -30.39 4.19 15.32
C GLU A 37 -29.10 3.42 15.01
N LEU A 38 -28.33 3.14 16.06
CA LEU A 38 -27.08 2.37 15.97
C LEU A 38 -27.28 0.98 16.57
N LYS A 39 -26.87 -0.04 15.80
CA LYS A 39 -26.82 -1.42 16.25
C LYS A 39 -25.41 -1.98 16.09
N HIS A 40 -24.87 -2.62 17.13
CA HIS A 40 -23.57 -3.26 17.11
C HIS A 40 -23.71 -4.78 17.00
N THR A 41 -22.95 -5.38 16.09
CA THR A 41 -22.91 -6.84 15.85
C THR A 41 -21.53 -7.24 15.30
N ASN A 42 -21.41 -8.42 14.71
CA ASN A 42 -20.21 -8.90 14.05
C ASN A 42 -20.41 -8.96 12.54
N PHE A 43 -19.34 -8.84 11.77
CA PHE A 43 -19.39 -8.77 10.31
C PHE A 43 -20.04 -10.00 9.66
N LYS A 44 -19.91 -11.19 10.26
CA LYS A 44 -20.60 -12.41 9.80
C LYS A 44 -22.13 -12.26 9.64
N HIS A 45 -22.73 -11.30 10.38
CA HIS A 45 -24.15 -10.99 10.31
C HIS A 45 -24.53 -10.01 9.19
N ILE A 46 -23.58 -9.63 8.32
CA ILE A 46 -23.88 -8.74 7.16
C ILE A 46 -24.97 -9.34 6.28
N ILE A 47 -25.03 -10.66 6.19
CA ILE A 47 -26.04 -11.39 5.41
C ILE A 47 -27.47 -11.13 5.87
N ASP A 48 -27.68 -10.80 7.15
CA ASP A 48 -29.00 -10.51 7.73
C ASP A 48 -29.58 -9.18 7.20
N TYR A 49 -28.75 -8.36 6.57
CA TYR A 49 -29.09 -7.06 5.97
C TYR A 49 -29.28 -7.13 4.46
N LEU A 50 -29.08 -8.30 3.84
CA LEU A 50 -29.17 -8.48 2.40
C LEU A 50 -30.45 -9.28 2.05
N ASN A 51 -31.12 -8.84 0.99
CA ASN A 51 -32.35 -9.46 0.49
C ASN A 51 -32.12 -10.10 -0.89
N LYS A 52 -33.00 -10.97 -1.28
CA LYS A 52 -32.98 -11.52 -2.65
C LYS A 52 -33.10 -10.41 -3.67
N GLY A 53 -32.11 -10.30 -4.55
CA GLY A 53 -32.01 -9.27 -5.58
C GLY A 53 -31.02 -8.16 -5.26
N ASP A 54 -30.50 -8.07 -4.02
CA ASP A 54 -29.42 -7.16 -3.70
C ASP A 54 -28.10 -7.61 -4.37
N CYS A 55 -27.25 -6.66 -4.69
CA CYS A 55 -25.92 -6.90 -5.23
C CYS A 55 -24.86 -6.31 -4.30
N LEU A 56 -24.05 -7.19 -3.69
CA LEU A 56 -22.92 -6.79 -2.87
C LEU A 56 -21.65 -6.69 -3.74
N VAL A 57 -21.17 -5.47 -3.96
CA VAL A 57 -19.92 -5.22 -4.68
C VAL A 57 -18.76 -5.31 -3.69
N ILE A 58 -17.82 -6.20 -3.96
CA ILE A 58 -16.60 -6.38 -3.16
C ILE A 58 -15.36 -6.05 -4.01
N ASN A 59 -14.27 -5.72 -3.32
CA ASN A 59 -12.96 -5.54 -3.94
C ASN A 59 -12.09 -6.76 -3.63
N ASP A 60 -11.67 -7.48 -4.67
CA ASP A 60 -10.76 -8.62 -4.59
C ASP A 60 -9.35 -8.29 -5.14
N THR A 61 -9.06 -7.00 -5.30
CA THR A 61 -7.75 -6.51 -5.75
C THR A 61 -6.66 -6.93 -4.78
N LYS A 62 -5.61 -7.54 -5.31
CA LYS A 62 -4.43 -7.89 -4.53
C LYS A 62 -3.44 -6.74 -4.48
N VAL A 63 -3.00 -6.38 -3.27
CA VAL A 63 -1.98 -5.35 -3.07
C VAL A 63 -0.61 -5.94 -3.41
N ILE A 64 0.14 -5.26 -4.30
CA ILE A 64 1.51 -5.67 -4.64
C ILE A 64 2.50 -5.16 -3.59
N PRO A 65 3.64 -5.86 -3.35
CA PRO A 65 4.69 -5.37 -2.47
C PRO A 65 5.47 -4.23 -3.14
N ALA A 66 4.85 -3.05 -3.17
CA ALA A 66 5.24 -1.90 -3.97
C ALA A 66 6.39 -1.08 -3.35
N ARG A 67 6.79 -1.35 -2.10
CA ARG A 67 7.89 -0.64 -1.43
C ARG A 67 9.19 -1.39 -1.59
N LEU A 68 10.18 -0.74 -2.17
CA LEU A 68 11.50 -1.33 -2.45
C LEU A 68 12.60 -0.51 -1.78
N TYR A 69 13.57 -1.23 -1.21
CA TYR A 69 14.77 -0.64 -0.62
C TYR A 69 15.99 -1.03 -1.46
N GLY A 70 16.72 -0.03 -1.92
CA GLY A 70 17.90 -0.23 -2.75
C GLY A 70 19.03 0.71 -2.37
N SER A 71 20.12 0.61 -3.11
CA SER A 71 21.27 1.48 -2.95
C SER A 71 21.65 2.15 -4.27
N LYS A 72 22.04 3.42 -4.19
CA LYS A 72 22.54 4.16 -5.34
C LYS A 72 23.87 3.55 -5.80
N ILE A 73 23.94 3.13 -7.05
CA ILE A 73 25.17 2.58 -7.64
C ILE A 73 26.27 3.65 -7.63
N GLY A 74 27.45 3.25 -7.15
CA GLY A 74 28.64 4.10 -7.04
C GLY A 74 28.81 4.80 -5.69
N THR A 75 27.75 4.96 -4.87
CA THR A 75 27.86 5.62 -3.55
C THR A 75 27.30 4.79 -2.40
N ASN A 76 26.61 3.69 -2.67
CA ASN A 76 25.90 2.84 -1.72
C ASN A 76 24.90 3.60 -0.82
N ALA A 77 24.48 4.80 -1.22
CA ALA A 77 23.51 5.56 -0.46
C ALA A 77 22.13 4.89 -0.53
N GLY A 78 21.54 4.59 0.61
CA GLY A 78 20.20 3.99 0.69
C GLY A 78 19.15 4.86 0.04
N ILE A 79 18.26 4.23 -0.74
CA ILE A 79 17.11 4.83 -1.42
C ILE A 79 15.92 3.90 -1.25
N GLU A 80 14.83 4.48 -0.76
CA GLU A 80 13.51 3.85 -0.71
C GLU A 80 12.69 4.35 -1.90
N ILE A 81 11.98 3.44 -2.57
CA ILE A 81 10.99 3.79 -3.58
C ILE A 81 9.65 3.13 -3.28
N LEU A 82 8.58 3.81 -3.65
CA LEU A 82 7.23 3.27 -3.64
C LEU A 82 6.66 3.35 -5.06
N LEU A 83 6.35 2.21 -5.65
CA LEU A 83 5.70 2.12 -6.95
C LEU A 83 4.27 2.66 -6.86
N LEU A 84 3.91 3.61 -7.73
CA LEU A 84 2.59 4.22 -7.77
C LEU A 84 1.78 3.73 -8.98
N LYS A 85 2.34 3.94 -10.17
CA LYS A 85 1.64 3.66 -11.42
C LYS A 85 2.60 3.18 -12.50
N ARG A 86 2.28 2.07 -13.13
CA ARG A 86 2.95 1.62 -14.35
C ARG A 86 2.55 2.52 -15.52
N LYS A 87 3.51 3.04 -16.26
CA LYS A 87 3.27 3.94 -17.42
C LYS A 87 3.36 3.14 -18.72
N ASP A 88 4.55 2.79 -19.14
CA ASP A 88 4.80 2.06 -20.38
C ASP A 88 5.94 1.05 -20.18
N GLY A 89 5.73 -0.18 -20.63
CA GLY A 89 6.72 -1.24 -20.48
C GLY A 89 7.23 -1.38 -19.04
N ASN A 90 8.52 -1.12 -18.88
CA ASN A 90 9.23 -1.22 -17.61
C ASN A 90 9.38 0.13 -16.89
N VAL A 91 8.60 1.15 -17.28
CA VAL A 91 8.64 2.48 -16.66
C VAL A 91 7.52 2.62 -15.63
N TRP A 92 7.90 3.07 -14.44
CA TRP A 92 6.97 3.32 -13.34
C TRP A 92 7.11 4.74 -12.82
N GLU A 93 5.99 5.34 -12.48
CA GLU A 93 5.94 6.52 -11.62
C GLU A 93 6.07 6.07 -10.17
N THR A 94 6.94 6.74 -9.41
CA THR A 94 7.33 6.31 -8.07
C THR A 94 7.52 7.48 -7.12
N LEU A 95 7.21 7.29 -5.84
CA LEU A 95 7.74 8.15 -4.77
C LEU A 95 9.16 7.67 -4.44
N VAL A 96 10.07 8.60 -4.15
CA VAL A 96 11.46 8.28 -3.82
C VAL A 96 11.93 9.02 -2.58
N LYS A 97 12.53 8.32 -1.65
CA LYS A 97 13.09 8.88 -0.42
C LYS A 97 14.54 8.41 -0.20
N PRO A 98 15.51 9.33 0.00
CA PRO A 98 15.40 10.77 -0.13
C PRO A 98 15.45 11.24 -1.59
N GLY A 99 14.49 12.06 -2.02
CA GLY A 99 14.39 12.54 -3.40
C GLY A 99 15.61 13.29 -3.91
N LYS A 100 16.36 13.97 -3.03
CA LYS A 100 17.60 14.72 -3.38
C LYS A 100 18.71 13.83 -3.95
N LYS A 101 18.71 12.53 -3.61
CA LYS A 101 19.73 11.56 -4.08
C LYS A 101 19.33 10.88 -5.40
N ALA A 102 18.08 11.01 -5.83
CA ALA A 102 17.51 10.38 -7.03
C ALA A 102 17.19 11.41 -8.10
N LYS A 103 18.24 11.92 -8.74
CA LYS A 103 18.15 12.82 -9.91
C LYS A 103 18.13 11.99 -11.20
N PRO A 104 17.61 12.54 -12.33
CA PRO A 104 17.71 11.89 -13.63
C PRO A 104 19.12 11.37 -13.91
N GLY A 105 19.23 10.15 -14.46
CA GLY A 105 20.48 9.43 -14.67
C GLY A 105 20.98 8.64 -13.44
N THR A 106 20.34 8.78 -12.27
CA THR A 106 20.71 7.95 -11.09
C THR A 106 20.29 6.51 -11.29
N LYS A 107 21.22 5.58 -11.09
CA LYS A 107 20.95 4.14 -11.07
C LYS A 107 20.92 3.61 -9.64
N ILE A 108 19.93 2.78 -9.37
CA ILE A 108 19.64 2.21 -8.05
C ILE A 108 19.62 0.69 -8.20
N SER A 109 20.35 -0.01 -7.35
CA SER A 109 20.40 -1.47 -7.29
C SER A 109 19.52 -1.97 -6.14
N PHE A 110 18.71 -2.99 -6.40
CA PHE A 110 17.86 -3.68 -5.44
C PHE A 110 18.21 -5.17 -5.46
N GLY A 111 18.32 -5.81 -4.27
CA GLY A 111 18.58 -7.24 -4.13
C GLY A 111 19.86 -7.67 -4.84
N ASP A 112 20.96 -6.97 -4.58
CA ASP A 112 22.28 -7.27 -5.14
C ASP A 112 22.32 -7.34 -6.68
N GLY A 113 21.52 -6.46 -7.33
CA GLY A 113 21.46 -6.34 -8.77
C GLY A 113 20.34 -7.16 -9.45
N LEU A 114 19.51 -7.85 -8.68
CA LEU A 114 18.35 -8.58 -9.21
C LEU A 114 17.38 -7.64 -9.95
N LEU A 115 17.30 -6.38 -9.49
CA LEU A 115 16.52 -5.33 -10.11
C LEU A 115 17.34 -4.04 -10.13
N ILE A 116 17.45 -3.41 -11.30
CA ILE A 116 18.11 -2.10 -11.47
C ILE A 116 17.07 -1.08 -11.90
N GLY A 117 16.97 0.04 -11.18
CA GLY A 117 16.14 1.17 -11.55
C GLY A 117 16.99 2.35 -12.01
N GLU A 118 16.65 2.96 -13.15
CA GLU A 118 17.23 4.21 -13.62
C GLU A 118 16.20 5.32 -13.56
N VAL A 119 16.50 6.37 -12.82
CA VAL A 119 15.66 7.58 -12.79
C VAL A 119 15.78 8.26 -14.13
N ILE A 120 14.69 8.34 -14.90
CA ILE A 120 14.68 8.97 -16.24
C ILE A 120 14.13 10.39 -16.20
N ASP A 121 13.21 10.70 -15.26
CA ASP A 121 12.62 12.04 -15.17
C ASP A 121 12.07 12.32 -13.77
N ILE A 122 11.71 13.58 -13.53
CA ILE A 122 10.98 14.09 -12.36
C ILE A 122 9.68 14.69 -12.87
N VAL A 123 8.55 14.18 -12.39
CA VAL A 123 7.20 14.59 -12.79
C VAL A 123 6.50 15.37 -11.70
N GLU A 124 5.21 15.61 -11.87
CA GLU A 124 4.36 16.33 -10.91
C GLU A 124 4.52 15.80 -9.48
N GLU A 125 4.33 16.69 -8.50
CA GLU A 125 4.49 16.40 -7.06
C GLU A 125 5.90 15.94 -6.65
N GLY A 126 6.87 16.01 -7.56
CA GLY A 126 8.23 15.54 -7.31
C GLY A 126 8.39 14.02 -7.41
N ASN A 127 7.43 13.30 -7.99
CA ASN A 127 7.53 11.89 -8.29
C ASN A 127 8.63 11.63 -9.32
N ARG A 128 9.17 10.41 -9.36
CA ARG A 128 10.20 10.00 -10.33
C ARG A 128 9.61 9.01 -11.32
N LEU A 129 9.97 9.18 -12.59
CA LEU A 129 9.86 8.10 -13.55
C LEU A 129 11.12 7.25 -13.48
N ILE A 130 10.93 5.98 -13.17
CA ILE A 130 12.02 5.01 -13.09
C ILE A 130 11.80 3.93 -14.13
N ARG A 131 12.83 3.69 -14.95
CA ARG A 131 12.90 2.55 -15.85
C ARG A 131 13.60 1.41 -15.13
N PHE A 132 12.93 0.26 -15.07
CA PHE A 132 13.49 -0.94 -14.47
C PHE A 132 14.10 -1.88 -15.51
N SER A 133 15.26 -2.46 -15.16
CA SER A 133 15.92 -3.51 -15.92
C SER A 133 16.06 -4.72 -15.01
N TYR A 134 15.62 -5.88 -15.51
CA TYR A 134 15.58 -7.14 -14.76
C TYR A 134 15.47 -8.32 -15.75
N GLU A 135 15.71 -9.52 -15.26
CA GLU A 135 15.47 -10.77 -15.97
C GLU A 135 14.28 -11.51 -15.35
N GLY A 136 13.41 -12.11 -16.20
CA GLY A 136 12.25 -12.87 -15.75
C GLY A 136 10.98 -12.04 -15.58
N ILE A 137 10.16 -12.37 -14.58
CA ILE A 137 8.85 -11.77 -14.31
C ILE A 137 8.98 -10.71 -13.21
N PHE A 138 8.55 -9.48 -13.50
CA PHE A 138 8.68 -8.35 -12.58
C PHE A 138 7.94 -8.59 -11.25
N GLU A 139 6.76 -9.14 -11.33
CA GLU A 139 5.91 -9.43 -10.17
C GLU A 139 6.59 -10.45 -9.21
N GLU A 140 7.28 -11.46 -9.73
CA GLU A 140 8.05 -12.41 -8.91
C GLU A 140 9.26 -11.75 -8.23
N ILE A 141 9.87 -10.77 -8.89
CA ILE A 141 10.96 -9.98 -8.30
C ILE A 141 10.42 -9.10 -7.19
N LEU A 142 9.26 -8.47 -7.40
CA LEU A 142 8.59 -7.68 -6.35
C LEU A 142 8.24 -8.55 -5.14
N ASP A 143 7.76 -9.77 -5.33
CA ASP A 143 7.44 -10.69 -4.22
C ASP A 143 8.68 -11.02 -3.37
N LYS A 144 9.87 -11.10 -4.01
CA LYS A 144 11.16 -11.37 -3.33
C LYS A 144 11.70 -10.13 -2.61
N LEU A 145 11.68 -8.97 -3.27
CA LEU A 145 12.38 -7.76 -2.81
C LEU A 145 11.47 -6.75 -2.11
N GLY A 146 10.18 -6.76 -2.44
CA GLY A 146 9.25 -5.73 -2.02
C GLY A 146 8.65 -5.96 -0.64
N GLU A 147 8.31 -4.86 0.00
CA GLU A 147 7.52 -4.83 1.22
C GLU A 147 6.11 -4.26 0.94
N MET A 148 5.14 -4.73 1.71
CA MET A 148 3.77 -4.21 1.63
C MET A 148 3.75 -2.75 2.07
N PRO A 149 3.10 -1.84 1.31
CA PRO A 149 3.02 -0.42 1.66
C PRO A 149 1.99 -0.20 2.77
N LEU A 150 2.36 -0.54 4.00
CA LEU A 150 1.49 -0.35 5.16
C LEU A 150 1.22 1.13 5.43
N PRO A 151 0.03 1.48 5.91
CA PRO A 151 -0.25 2.81 6.43
C PRO A 151 0.70 3.19 7.57
N PRO A 152 1.01 4.49 7.76
CA PRO A 152 2.01 4.95 8.73
C PRO A 152 1.65 4.64 10.19
N TYR A 153 0.38 4.40 10.50
CA TYR A 153 -0.07 4.01 11.84
C TYR A 153 0.14 2.53 12.17
N ILE A 154 0.52 1.70 11.20
CA ILE A 154 0.99 0.32 11.44
C ILE A 154 2.50 0.40 11.66
N THR A 155 2.94 0.11 12.88
CA THR A 155 4.32 0.39 13.33
C THR A 155 5.21 -0.84 13.34
N HIS A 156 4.67 -2.04 13.17
CA HIS A 156 5.46 -3.27 13.13
C HIS A 156 5.47 -3.93 11.75
N LYS A 157 6.45 -4.80 11.52
CA LYS A 157 6.54 -5.59 10.30
C LYS A 157 5.53 -6.72 10.33
N LEU A 158 4.80 -6.90 9.24
CA LEU A 158 3.93 -8.06 9.07
C LEU A 158 4.74 -9.36 9.05
N GLN A 159 4.33 -10.33 9.86
CA GLN A 159 4.89 -11.68 9.82
C GLN A 159 4.41 -12.44 8.58
N ASP A 160 3.15 -12.24 8.21
CA ASP A 160 2.54 -12.81 7.01
C ASP A 160 2.00 -11.69 6.12
N LYS A 161 2.63 -11.52 4.93
CA LYS A 161 2.24 -10.53 3.92
C LYS A 161 0.80 -10.75 3.43
N GLY A 162 0.30 -12.00 3.44
CA GLY A 162 -1.05 -12.34 3.01
C GLY A 162 -2.15 -11.78 3.92
N ARG A 163 -1.82 -11.47 5.17
CA ARG A 163 -2.79 -10.92 6.14
C ARG A 163 -3.23 -9.50 5.82
N TYR A 164 -2.47 -8.78 4.99
CA TYR A 164 -2.80 -7.41 4.57
C TYR A 164 -3.54 -7.35 3.21
N GLN A 165 -3.97 -8.47 2.68
CA GLN A 165 -4.72 -8.51 1.42
C GLN A 165 -6.21 -8.26 1.65
#